data_864162365cc5e9adc63aa38f0596b9ae
#
_entry.id   864162365cc5e9adc63aa38f0596b9ae
#
_cell.length_a   1.000
_cell.length_b   1.000
_cell.length_c   1.000
_cell.angle_alpha   90.00
_cell.angle_beta   90.00
_cell.angle_gamma   90.00
#
_symmetry.space_group_name_H-M   'P 1'
#
loop_
_entity.id
_entity.type
_entity.pdbx_description
1 polymer ?
#
loop_
_entity_poly.entity_id
_entity_poly.type
_entity_poly.pdbx_seq_one_letter_code
_entity_poly.pdbx_strand_id
1 'polypeptide(L)'
;MKVAIIGAGNVGKALATSITRAGHEVTLSASNAESARAAAEAIGASAADSNIAAASDASIVILAVPYATAGSEVAQEIRHAVSGKTVVDATNPINPDGSGLVTDGSSAAEEFQKLLPDARVVKAFNTIFASNQAQPSVDIDGFVAADDGDAKQEVIGLVESMGFRPLDVGPLRAARALEAMAYLNIGLNMANGWPWTSAWKLER
;
A
#
# COMPACT_ATOMS: atom_id res chain seq x y z
N MET A 1 1.20 -13.07 -10.17
CA MET A 1 1.29 -13.22 -8.69
C MET A 1 -0.11 -13.21 -8.12
N LYS A 2 -0.31 -13.83 -6.95
CA LYS A 2 -1.55 -13.69 -6.17
C LYS A 2 -1.37 -12.55 -5.15
N VAL A 3 -2.17 -11.52 -5.27
CA VAL A 3 -2.08 -10.30 -4.44
C VAL A 3 -3.38 -10.13 -3.66
N ALA A 4 -3.30 -10.10 -2.34
CA ALA A 4 -4.41 -9.67 -1.49
C ALA A 4 -4.31 -8.18 -1.20
N ILE A 5 -5.42 -7.47 -1.25
CA ILE A 5 -5.51 -6.07 -0.84
C ILE A 5 -6.51 -5.97 0.29
N ILE A 6 -6.03 -5.57 1.46
CA ILE A 6 -6.84 -5.35 2.65
C ILE A 6 -7.21 -3.89 2.73
N GLY A 7 -8.47 -3.60 2.49
CA GLY A 7 -9.04 -2.27 2.40
C GLY A 7 -9.62 -1.98 1.00
N ALA A 8 -10.94 -1.81 0.90
CA ALA A 8 -11.66 -1.49 -0.33
C ALA A 8 -12.01 0.02 -0.45
N GLY A 9 -11.18 0.88 0.13
CA GLY A 9 -11.26 2.34 -0.04
C GLY A 9 -10.68 2.80 -1.39
N ASN A 10 -10.50 4.11 -1.55
CA ASN A 10 -10.00 4.70 -2.80
C ASN A 10 -8.63 4.13 -3.21
N VAL A 11 -7.68 4.02 -2.27
CA VAL A 11 -6.34 3.47 -2.52
C VAL A 11 -6.43 1.99 -2.89
N GLY A 12 -7.14 1.19 -2.09
CA GLY A 12 -7.26 -0.26 -2.35
C GLY A 12 -7.91 -0.56 -3.70
N LYS A 13 -8.99 0.14 -4.07
CA LYS A 13 -9.63 0.00 -5.39
C LYS A 13 -8.71 0.40 -6.53
N ALA A 14 -7.97 1.50 -6.38
CA ALA A 14 -7.05 2.00 -7.39
C ALA A 14 -5.89 1.00 -7.64
N LEU A 15 -5.28 0.50 -6.57
CA LEU A 15 -4.24 -0.53 -6.64
C LEU A 15 -4.80 -1.82 -7.25
N ALA A 16 -5.97 -2.28 -6.79
CA ALA A 16 -6.61 -3.47 -7.34
C ALA A 16 -6.85 -3.37 -8.86
N THR A 17 -7.33 -2.20 -9.32
CA THR A 17 -7.55 -1.94 -10.75
C THR A 17 -6.26 -2.08 -11.56
N SER A 18 -5.18 -1.45 -11.11
CA SER A 18 -3.90 -1.46 -11.85
C SER A 18 -3.22 -2.82 -11.80
N ILE A 19 -3.24 -3.47 -10.64
CA ILE A 19 -2.63 -4.79 -10.44
C ILE A 19 -3.36 -5.86 -11.27
N THR A 20 -4.71 -5.81 -11.31
CA THR A 20 -5.51 -6.69 -12.19
C THR A 20 -5.20 -6.42 -13.66
N ARG A 21 -5.10 -5.14 -14.07
CA ARG A 21 -4.74 -4.76 -15.43
C ARG A 21 -3.33 -5.22 -15.82
N ALA A 22 -2.41 -5.29 -14.87
CA ALA A 22 -1.05 -5.82 -15.05
C ALA A 22 -1.01 -7.36 -15.15
N GLY A 23 -2.16 -8.05 -15.09
CA GLY A 23 -2.28 -9.49 -15.25
C GLY A 23 -2.05 -10.32 -13.99
N HIS A 24 -2.14 -9.70 -12.81
CA HIS A 24 -2.05 -10.42 -11.54
C HIS A 24 -3.43 -10.82 -11.01
N GLU A 25 -3.49 -11.90 -10.22
CA GLU A 25 -4.69 -12.34 -9.53
C GLU A 25 -4.87 -11.48 -8.27
N VAL A 26 -6.00 -10.76 -8.18
CA VAL A 26 -6.27 -9.86 -7.05
C VAL A 26 -7.45 -10.37 -6.24
N THR A 27 -7.29 -10.39 -4.92
CA THR A 27 -8.36 -10.65 -3.96
C THR A 27 -8.50 -9.47 -3.01
N LEU A 28 -9.68 -8.86 -2.96
CA LEU A 28 -10.00 -7.75 -2.05
C LEU A 28 -10.66 -8.27 -0.77
N SER A 29 -10.32 -7.66 0.36
CA SER A 29 -11.10 -7.75 1.60
C SER A 29 -11.37 -6.36 2.17
N ALA A 30 -12.38 -6.23 3.01
CA ALA A 30 -12.73 -5.01 3.71
C ALA A 30 -13.42 -5.35 5.04
N SER A 31 -13.62 -4.36 5.90
CA SER A 31 -14.39 -4.50 7.14
C SER A 31 -15.85 -4.94 6.91
N ASN A 32 -16.36 -4.75 5.70
CA ASN A 32 -17.67 -5.19 5.25
C ASN A 32 -17.52 -6.03 3.98
N ALA A 33 -17.95 -7.30 4.02
CA ALA A 33 -17.84 -8.24 2.91
C ALA A 33 -18.62 -7.79 1.66
N GLU A 34 -19.76 -7.12 1.81
CA GLU A 34 -20.54 -6.58 0.69
C GLU A 34 -19.76 -5.50 -0.05
N SER A 35 -19.09 -4.59 0.68
CA SER A 35 -18.23 -3.56 0.09
C SER A 35 -17.04 -4.17 -0.65
N ALA A 36 -16.46 -5.25 -0.13
CA ALA A 36 -15.38 -5.97 -0.80
C ALA A 36 -15.87 -6.61 -2.11
N ARG A 37 -17.03 -7.28 -2.10
CA ARG A 37 -17.64 -7.92 -3.29
C ARG A 37 -17.98 -6.89 -4.36
N ALA A 38 -18.67 -5.80 -3.99
CA ALA A 38 -19.01 -4.74 -4.94
C ALA A 38 -17.77 -4.09 -5.58
N ALA A 39 -16.72 -3.86 -4.79
CA ALA A 39 -15.46 -3.34 -5.31
C ALA A 39 -14.77 -4.33 -6.24
N ALA A 40 -14.71 -5.61 -5.89
CA ALA A 40 -14.08 -6.66 -6.68
C ALA A 40 -14.79 -6.87 -8.01
N GLU A 41 -16.12 -6.94 -8.00
CA GLU A 41 -16.95 -7.08 -9.21
C GLU A 41 -16.70 -5.94 -10.20
N ALA A 42 -16.65 -4.70 -9.72
CA ALA A 42 -16.43 -3.52 -10.57
C ALA A 42 -15.09 -3.53 -11.32
N ILE A 43 -14.09 -4.27 -10.85
CA ILE A 43 -12.74 -4.30 -11.41
C ILE A 43 -12.31 -5.67 -11.95
N GLY A 44 -13.20 -6.66 -11.90
CA GLY A 44 -12.90 -8.03 -12.37
C GLY A 44 -11.93 -8.79 -11.45
N ALA A 45 -11.92 -8.47 -10.15
CA ALA A 45 -11.12 -9.14 -9.11
C ALA A 45 -11.98 -10.12 -8.29
N SER A 46 -11.35 -10.86 -7.40
CA SER A 46 -12.03 -11.70 -6.40
C SER A 46 -12.26 -10.94 -5.09
N ALA A 47 -13.23 -11.36 -4.30
CA ALA A 47 -13.45 -10.88 -2.95
C ALA A 47 -13.31 -12.02 -1.95
N ALA A 48 -12.73 -11.75 -0.78
CA ALA A 48 -12.69 -12.67 0.35
C ALA A 48 -13.65 -12.22 1.45
N ASP A 49 -14.16 -13.17 2.21
CA ASP A 49 -15.11 -12.89 3.31
C ASP A 49 -14.42 -12.36 4.58
N SER A 50 -13.07 -12.42 4.65
CA SER A 50 -12.28 -11.88 5.75
C SER A 50 -10.87 -11.50 5.31
N ASN A 51 -10.19 -10.65 6.11
CA ASN A 51 -8.79 -10.29 5.89
C ASN A 51 -7.87 -11.52 5.98
N ILE A 52 -8.14 -12.41 6.93
CA ILE A 52 -7.39 -13.67 7.09
C ILE A 52 -7.52 -14.54 5.84
N ALA A 53 -8.73 -14.71 5.30
CA ALA A 53 -8.96 -15.51 4.09
C ALA A 53 -8.21 -14.91 2.88
N ALA A 54 -8.29 -13.60 2.67
CA ALA A 54 -7.55 -12.92 1.62
C ALA A 54 -6.03 -13.11 1.77
N ALA A 55 -5.50 -12.86 2.97
CA ALA A 55 -4.08 -12.96 3.25
C ALA A 55 -3.53 -14.39 3.12
N SER A 56 -4.33 -15.41 3.49
CA SER A 56 -3.89 -16.81 3.46
C SER A 56 -3.59 -17.33 2.07
N ASP A 57 -4.36 -16.93 1.05
CA ASP A 57 -4.23 -17.41 -0.33
C ASP A 57 -3.24 -16.60 -1.18
N ALA A 58 -2.77 -15.47 -0.68
CA ALA A 58 -1.89 -14.56 -1.40
C ALA A 58 -0.40 -14.81 -1.13
N SER A 59 0.45 -14.45 -2.11
CA SER A 59 1.92 -14.34 -1.95
C SER A 59 2.33 -12.94 -1.45
N ILE A 60 1.62 -11.90 -1.91
CA ILE A 60 1.79 -10.52 -1.48
C ILE A 60 0.50 -10.03 -0.83
N VAL A 61 0.60 -9.39 0.33
CA VAL A 61 -0.54 -8.77 1.02
C VAL A 61 -0.31 -7.27 1.12
N ILE A 62 -1.21 -6.47 0.56
CA ILE A 62 -1.13 -5.00 0.58
C ILE A 62 -2.09 -4.44 1.63
N LEU A 63 -1.57 -3.67 2.57
CA LEU A 63 -2.35 -2.94 3.56
C LEU A 63 -2.73 -1.56 3.00
N ALA A 64 -4.02 -1.37 2.72
CA ALA A 64 -4.60 -0.14 2.17
C ALA A 64 -5.75 0.39 3.06
N VAL A 65 -5.54 0.33 4.37
CA VAL A 65 -6.48 0.79 5.40
C VAL A 65 -6.03 2.11 6.02
N PRO A 66 -6.91 2.88 6.66
CA PRO A 66 -6.49 4.04 7.45
C PRO A 66 -5.61 3.60 8.63
N TYR A 67 -4.32 3.99 8.62
CA TYR A 67 -3.34 3.54 9.62
C TYR A 67 -3.78 3.89 11.05
N ALA A 68 -4.14 5.15 11.29
CA ALA A 68 -4.42 5.67 12.63
C ALA A 68 -5.63 5.02 13.32
N THR A 69 -6.55 4.44 12.57
CA THR A 69 -7.81 3.89 13.14
C THR A 69 -7.97 2.38 12.99
N ALA A 70 -7.28 1.75 12.04
CA ALA A 70 -7.45 0.32 11.74
C ALA A 70 -6.13 -0.44 11.54
N GLY A 71 -5.01 0.26 11.37
CA GLY A 71 -3.74 -0.37 10.98
C GLY A 71 -3.28 -1.47 11.94
N SER A 72 -3.21 -1.17 13.23
CA SER A 72 -2.73 -2.13 14.24
C SER A 72 -3.67 -3.33 14.41
N GLU A 73 -4.98 -3.11 14.39
CA GLU A 73 -5.98 -4.18 14.52
C GLU A 73 -5.91 -5.16 13.35
N VAL A 74 -5.86 -4.63 12.12
CA VAL A 74 -5.75 -5.42 10.90
C VAL A 74 -4.43 -6.21 10.87
N ALA A 75 -3.31 -5.58 11.24
CA ALA A 75 -2.03 -6.26 11.32
C ALA A 75 -2.06 -7.44 12.31
N GLN A 76 -2.62 -7.24 13.50
CA GLN A 76 -2.76 -8.30 14.50
C GLN A 76 -3.68 -9.42 14.02
N GLU A 77 -4.79 -9.09 13.37
CA GLU A 77 -5.75 -10.06 12.81
C GLU A 77 -5.08 -11.02 11.82
N ILE A 78 -4.27 -10.49 10.89
CA ILE A 78 -3.66 -11.28 9.82
C ILE A 78 -2.30 -11.89 10.18
N ARG A 79 -1.74 -11.61 11.34
CA ARG A 79 -0.36 -11.94 11.74
C ARG A 79 0.06 -13.37 11.38
N HIS A 80 -0.77 -14.36 11.69
CA HIS A 80 -0.45 -15.75 11.39
C HIS A 80 -0.61 -16.11 9.92
N ALA A 81 -1.54 -15.43 9.22
CA ALA A 81 -1.79 -15.68 7.81
C ALA A 81 -0.68 -15.14 6.89
N VAL A 82 0.12 -14.17 7.38
CA VAL A 82 1.20 -13.53 6.60
C VAL A 82 2.60 -14.02 6.99
N SER A 83 2.73 -15.02 7.85
CA SER A 83 4.04 -15.59 8.22
C SER A 83 4.81 -16.05 6.97
N GLY A 84 6.05 -15.57 6.82
CA GLY A 84 6.93 -15.84 5.67
C GLY A 84 6.53 -15.13 4.37
N LYS A 85 5.49 -14.32 4.36
CA LYS A 85 4.99 -13.61 3.17
C LYS A 85 5.49 -12.17 3.08
N THR A 86 5.40 -11.58 1.90
CA THR A 86 5.63 -10.17 1.66
C THR A 86 4.38 -9.36 2.03
N VAL A 87 4.53 -8.40 2.94
CA VAL A 87 3.46 -7.47 3.34
C VAL A 87 3.83 -6.06 2.90
N VAL A 88 3.04 -5.48 2.01
CA VAL A 88 3.25 -4.12 1.51
C VAL A 88 2.43 -3.14 2.33
N ASP A 89 3.10 -2.19 2.96
CA ASP A 89 2.46 -1.06 3.60
C ASP A 89 2.28 0.10 2.61
N ALA A 90 1.05 0.33 2.17
CA ALA A 90 0.64 1.46 1.33
C ALA A 90 -0.02 2.59 2.14
N THR A 91 0.02 2.54 3.47
CA THR A 91 -0.65 3.49 4.34
C THR A 91 0.16 4.76 4.56
N ASN A 92 -0.48 5.79 5.08
CA ASN A 92 0.16 6.99 5.62
C ASN A 92 -0.34 7.22 7.05
N PRO A 93 0.56 7.35 8.04
CA PRO A 93 0.20 7.51 9.44
C PRO A 93 -0.14 8.96 9.78
N ILE A 94 -1.14 9.52 9.07
CA ILE A 94 -1.57 10.91 9.25
C ILE A 94 -2.62 10.96 10.37
N ASN A 95 -2.51 11.96 11.24
CA ASN A 95 -3.52 12.26 12.24
C ASN A 95 -4.89 12.48 11.57
N PRO A 96 -6.00 12.04 12.17
CA PRO A 96 -7.34 12.26 11.62
C PRO A 96 -7.69 13.74 11.41
N ASP A 97 -7.09 14.64 12.19
CA ASP A 97 -7.25 16.10 12.06
C ASP A 97 -6.27 16.73 11.06
N GLY A 98 -5.39 15.92 10.43
CA GLY A 98 -4.40 16.39 9.48
C GLY A 98 -3.20 17.15 10.08
N SER A 99 -3.06 17.19 11.40
CA SER A 99 -2.05 18.01 12.09
C SER A 99 -0.61 17.49 11.95
N GLY A 100 -0.41 16.27 11.46
CA GLY A 100 0.92 15.66 11.35
C GLY A 100 0.86 14.15 11.18
N LEU A 101 2.00 13.50 11.38
CA LEU A 101 2.12 12.04 11.42
C LEU A 101 1.95 11.56 12.87
N VAL A 102 1.28 10.40 13.05
CA VAL A 102 1.07 9.77 14.37
C VAL A 102 2.26 8.92 14.82
N THR A 103 3.27 8.73 13.96
CA THR A 103 4.49 7.98 14.28
C THR A 103 5.59 8.96 14.70
N ASP A 104 6.08 8.85 15.93
CA ASP A 104 7.19 9.66 16.46
C ASP A 104 8.50 8.86 16.38
N GLY A 105 9.49 9.38 15.64
CA GLY A 105 10.79 8.76 15.47
C GLY A 105 10.79 7.40 14.75
N SER A 106 9.65 7.01 14.15
CA SER A 106 9.41 5.73 13.46
C SER A 106 8.59 5.97 12.18
N SER A 107 8.10 4.89 11.55
CA SER A 107 7.17 4.90 10.43
C SER A 107 6.09 3.83 10.62
N ALA A 108 4.97 3.96 9.91
CA ALA A 108 3.93 2.93 9.90
C ALA A 108 4.50 1.57 9.49
N ALA A 109 5.38 1.53 8.48
CA ALA A 109 6.01 0.29 8.03
C ALA A 109 6.89 -0.36 9.11
N GLU A 110 7.66 0.42 9.87
CA GLU A 110 8.47 -0.10 10.98
C GLU A 110 7.57 -0.63 12.12
N GLU A 111 6.46 0.04 12.40
CA GLU A 111 5.49 -0.43 13.41
C GLU A 111 4.78 -1.72 12.92
N PHE A 112 4.41 -1.82 11.64
CA PHE A 112 3.90 -3.06 11.08
C PHE A 112 4.92 -4.19 11.17
N GLN A 113 6.21 -3.95 10.91
CA GLN A 113 7.26 -4.98 11.06
C GLN A 113 7.36 -5.50 12.49
N LYS A 114 7.16 -4.64 13.50
CA LYS A 114 7.13 -5.09 14.91
C LYS A 114 5.89 -5.95 15.22
N LEU A 115 4.73 -5.61 14.65
CA LEU A 115 3.48 -6.36 14.82
C LEU A 115 3.49 -7.69 14.04
N LEU A 116 4.23 -7.75 12.94
CA LEU A 116 4.33 -8.87 12.00
C LEU A 116 5.77 -9.39 11.92
N PRO A 117 6.36 -9.90 13.01
CA PRO A 117 7.79 -10.22 13.07
C PRO A 117 8.21 -11.33 12.10
N ASP A 118 7.28 -12.20 11.72
CA ASP A 118 7.53 -13.32 10.81
C ASP A 118 7.20 -12.98 9.34
N ALA A 119 6.71 -11.78 9.04
CA ALA A 119 6.47 -11.28 7.69
C ALA A 119 7.64 -10.41 7.21
N ARG A 120 7.72 -10.21 5.91
CA ARG A 120 8.70 -9.33 5.26
C ARG A 120 8.00 -8.05 4.84
N VAL A 121 8.11 -7.00 5.67
CA VAL A 121 7.41 -5.74 5.41
C VAL A 121 8.16 -4.88 4.39
N VAL A 122 7.43 -4.36 3.42
CA VAL A 122 7.90 -3.46 2.36
C VAL A 122 7.04 -2.21 2.36
N LYS A 123 7.63 -1.03 2.37
CA LYS A 123 6.93 0.25 2.14
C LYS A 123 6.89 0.55 0.66
N ALA A 124 5.68 0.70 0.10
CA ALA A 124 5.48 1.12 -1.28
C ALA A 124 4.12 1.78 -1.49
N PHE A 125 3.93 2.46 -2.64
CA PHE A 125 2.69 3.10 -3.11
C PHE A 125 2.18 4.29 -2.29
N ASN A 126 2.64 4.53 -1.09
CA ASN A 126 2.11 5.54 -0.18
C ASN A 126 2.30 6.99 -0.68
N THR A 127 3.27 7.24 -1.56
CA THR A 127 3.57 8.55 -2.15
C THR A 127 2.77 8.85 -3.41
N ILE A 128 1.97 7.90 -3.89
CA ILE A 128 1.20 7.97 -5.13
C ILE A 128 -0.28 8.10 -4.78
N PHE A 129 -0.95 9.17 -5.24
CA PHE A 129 -2.39 9.33 -5.03
C PHE A 129 -3.21 8.26 -5.76
N ALA A 130 -4.39 7.93 -5.22
CA ALA A 130 -5.28 6.92 -5.78
C ALA A 130 -5.64 7.17 -7.25
N SER A 131 -5.79 8.43 -7.66
CA SER A 131 -5.99 8.83 -9.06
C SER A 131 -4.87 8.33 -9.98
N ASN A 132 -3.62 8.52 -9.56
CA ASN A 132 -2.44 8.07 -10.29
C ASN A 132 -2.23 6.57 -10.16
N GLN A 133 -2.56 5.97 -9.02
CA GLN A 133 -2.52 4.51 -8.85
C GLN A 133 -3.47 3.80 -9.82
N ALA A 134 -4.64 4.37 -10.09
CA ALA A 134 -5.60 3.84 -11.06
C ALA A 134 -5.16 4.00 -12.52
N GLN A 135 -4.26 4.96 -12.80
CA GLN A 135 -3.74 5.29 -14.13
C GLN A 135 -2.20 5.42 -14.07
N PRO A 136 -1.47 4.32 -13.92
CA PRO A 136 -0.01 4.32 -13.82
C PRO A 136 0.68 4.95 -15.02
N SER A 137 1.84 5.57 -14.77
CA SER A 137 2.71 6.15 -15.80
C SER A 137 4.18 5.98 -15.40
N VAL A 138 5.05 5.74 -16.35
CA VAL A 138 6.52 5.72 -16.18
C VAL A 138 7.10 7.09 -15.78
N ASP A 139 6.29 8.15 -15.86
CA ASP A 139 6.63 9.47 -15.35
C ASP A 139 6.39 9.64 -13.85
N ILE A 140 5.92 8.60 -13.18
CA ILE A 140 5.68 8.60 -11.73
C ILE A 140 6.61 7.59 -11.07
N ASP A 141 7.33 8.04 -10.04
CA ASP A 141 8.20 7.18 -9.26
C ASP A 141 7.41 6.37 -8.22
N GLY A 142 7.62 5.05 -8.28
CA GLY A 142 7.19 4.11 -7.26
C GLY A 142 8.34 3.79 -6.32
N PHE A 143 8.45 4.51 -5.20
CA PHE A 143 9.49 4.29 -4.20
C PHE A 143 9.24 3.01 -3.41
N VAL A 144 10.30 2.21 -3.21
CA VAL A 144 10.24 0.93 -2.49
C VAL A 144 11.33 0.88 -1.42
N ALA A 145 10.94 0.64 -0.17
CA ALA A 145 11.86 0.48 0.96
C ALA A 145 11.58 -0.84 1.70
N ALA A 146 12.62 -1.62 1.98
CA ALA A 146 12.51 -2.84 2.78
C ALA A 146 13.88 -3.27 3.31
N ASP A 147 13.89 -4.05 4.39
CA ASP A 147 15.12 -4.68 4.90
C ASP A 147 15.39 -6.03 4.22
N ASP A 148 14.33 -6.79 3.88
CA ASP A 148 14.44 -8.05 3.14
C ASP A 148 14.61 -7.78 1.64
N GLY A 149 15.72 -8.27 1.07
CA GLY A 149 16.09 -8.03 -0.33
C GLY A 149 15.17 -8.72 -1.32
N ASP A 150 14.72 -9.93 -1.03
CA ASP A 150 13.88 -10.72 -1.94
C ASP A 150 12.47 -10.11 -1.99
N ALA A 151 11.89 -9.77 -0.84
CA ALA A 151 10.61 -9.09 -0.77
C ALA A 151 10.64 -7.71 -1.46
N LYS A 152 11.76 -6.99 -1.33
CA LYS A 152 11.96 -5.72 -2.03
C LYS A 152 11.93 -5.91 -3.55
N GLN A 153 12.67 -6.88 -4.08
CA GLN A 153 12.70 -7.16 -5.51
C GLN A 153 11.35 -7.63 -6.05
N GLU A 154 10.62 -8.43 -5.27
CA GLU A 154 9.25 -8.84 -5.61
C GLU A 154 8.33 -7.63 -5.78
N VAL A 155 8.39 -6.66 -4.86
CA VAL A 155 7.57 -5.43 -4.92
C VAL A 155 8.05 -4.46 -6.00
N ILE A 156 9.36 -4.34 -6.25
CA ILE A 156 9.91 -3.59 -7.39
C ILE A 156 9.34 -4.14 -8.70
N GLY A 157 9.32 -5.45 -8.89
CA GLY A 157 8.73 -6.10 -10.06
C GLY A 157 7.22 -5.83 -10.18
N LEU A 158 6.50 -5.79 -9.05
CA LEU A 158 5.08 -5.44 -9.05
C LEU A 158 4.87 -3.97 -9.48
N VAL A 159 5.62 -3.03 -8.92
CA VAL A 159 5.56 -1.59 -9.27
C VAL A 159 5.84 -1.39 -10.77
N GLU A 160 6.85 -2.05 -11.32
CA GLU A 160 7.21 -1.99 -12.73
C GLU A 160 6.12 -2.59 -13.63
N SER A 161 5.58 -3.75 -13.26
CA SER A 161 4.51 -4.42 -14.02
C SER A 161 3.23 -3.59 -14.12
N MET A 162 2.97 -2.74 -13.11
CA MET A 162 1.86 -1.79 -13.11
C MET A 162 2.09 -0.61 -14.04
N GLY A 163 3.33 -0.32 -14.45
CA GLY A 163 3.70 0.78 -15.34
C GLY A 163 4.25 2.02 -14.62
N PHE A 164 4.65 1.93 -13.37
CA PHE A 164 5.42 2.96 -12.68
C PHE A 164 6.92 2.76 -12.87
N ARG A 165 7.71 3.81 -12.60
CA ARG A 165 9.16 3.72 -12.53
C ARG A 165 9.60 3.33 -11.11
N PRO A 166 10.05 2.09 -10.84
CA PRO A 166 10.42 1.68 -9.50
C PRO A 166 11.75 2.32 -9.08
N LEU A 167 11.83 2.75 -7.81
CA LEU A 167 13.07 3.22 -7.19
C LEU A 167 13.27 2.55 -5.83
N ASP A 168 14.35 1.77 -5.71
CA ASP A 168 14.84 1.29 -4.42
C ASP A 168 15.41 2.46 -3.62
N VAL A 169 14.83 2.74 -2.46
CA VAL A 169 15.29 3.81 -1.57
C VAL A 169 15.97 3.29 -0.31
N GLY A 170 16.33 2.00 -0.30
CA GLY A 170 17.14 1.40 0.75
C GLY A 170 16.33 0.65 1.81
N PRO A 171 16.80 0.67 3.09
CA PRO A 171 16.20 -0.11 4.16
C PRO A 171 14.82 0.40 4.56
N LEU A 172 14.05 -0.44 5.31
CA LEU A 172 12.68 -0.13 5.73
C LEU A 172 12.56 1.21 6.45
N ARG A 173 13.57 1.62 7.20
CA ARG A 173 13.61 2.93 7.88
C ARG A 173 13.47 4.12 6.91
N ALA A 174 13.73 3.95 5.61
CA ALA A 174 13.48 5.01 4.61
C ALA A 174 11.98 5.32 4.44
N ALA A 175 11.09 4.44 4.92
CA ALA A 175 9.66 4.70 4.99
C ALA A 175 9.31 6.00 5.72
N ARG A 176 10.11 6.41 6.72
CA ARG A 176 9.94 7.69 7.44
C ARG A 176 9.96 8.88 6.47
N ALA A 177 10.89 8.88 5.52
CA ALA A 177 10.99 9.93 4.50
C ALA A 177 9.80 9.83 3.51
N LEU A 178 9.42 8.61 3.10
CA LEU A 178 8.30 8.41 2.17
C LEU A 178 6.96 8.86 2.76
N GLU A 179 6.75 8.66 4.05
CA GLU A 179 5.55 9.13 4.76
C GLU A 179 5.54 10.65 4.90
N ALA A 180 6.69 11.27 5.18
CA ALA A 180 6.82 12.73 5.19
C ALA A 180 6.60 13.34 3.78
N MET A 181 7.09 12.70 2.71
CA MET A 181 6.83 13.09 1.32
C MET A 181 5.34 13.02 0.98
N ALA A 182 4.65 11.98 1.41
CA ALA A 182 3.22 11.85 1.21
C ALA A 182 2.45 12.95 1.96
N TYR A 183 2.80 13.20 3.23
CA TYR A 183 2.21 14.26 4.03
C TYR A 183 2.41 15.65 3.39
N LEU A 184 3.63 15.95 2.91
CA LEU A 184 3.93 17.18 2.18
C LEU A 184 3.07 17.32 0.92
N ASN A 185 2.98 16.26 0.10
CA ASN A 185 2.21 16.30 -1.14
C ASN A 185 0.71 16.49 -0.87
N ILE A 186 0.16 15.85 0.15
CA ILE A 186 -1.22 16.05 0.61
C ILE A 186 -1.44 17.51 1.01
N GLY A 187 -0.54 18.08 1.82
CA GLY A 187 -0.61 19.47 2.25
C GLY A 187 -0.57 20.46 1.08
N LEU A 188 0.29 20.23 0.10
CA LEU A 188 0.38 21.03 -1.13
C LEU A 188 -0.93 21.01 -1.94
N ASN A 189 -1.54 19.82 -2.10
CA ASN A 189 -2.81 19.70 -2.81
C ASN A 189 -3.95 20.44 -2.08
N MET A 190 -4.02 20.31 -0.76
CA MET A 190 -5.02 21.02 0.05
C MET A 190 -4.84 22.53 -0.02
N ALA A 191 -3.62 23.03 0.17
CA ALA A 191 -3.33 24.46 0.19
C ALA A 191 -3.58 25.16 -1.16
N ASN A 192 -3.39 24.45 -2.28
CA ASN A 192 -3.51 25.01 -3.61
C ASN A 192 -4.79 24.59 -4.36
N GLY A 193 -5.64 23.77 -3.77
CA GLY A 193 -6.83 23.26 -4.44
C GLY A 193 -6.54 22.41 -5.68
N TRP A 194 -5.42 21.67 -5.69
CA TRP A 194 -5.04 20.82 -6.83
C TRP A 194 -5.91 19.56 -6.93
N PRO A 195 -5.99 18.96 -8.13
CA PRO A 195 -6.93 17.87 -8.41
C PRO A 195 -6.46 16.48 -7.91
N TRP A 196 -5.55 16.39 -6.91
CA TRP A 196 -5.01 15.13 -6.35
C TRP A 196 -4.34 14.23 -7.39
N THR A 197 -3.67 14.83 -8.38
CA THR A 197 -2.93 14.16 -9.45
C THR A 197 -1.45 14.48 -9.44
N SER A 198 -0.99 15.30 -8.48
CA SER A 198 0.44 15.60 -8.35
C SER A 198 1.21 14.31 -8.00
N ALA A 199 2.43 14.18 -8.51
CA ALA A 199 3.27 13.01 -8.38
C ALA A 199 4.72 13.38 -8.14
N TRP A 200 5.48 12.45 -7.63
CA TRP A 200 6.92 12.58 -7.48
C TRP A 200 7.63 11.98 -8.70
N LYS A 201 8.61 12.70 -9.23
CA LYS A 201 9.52 12.25 -10.28
C LYS A 201 10.92 12.76 -9.96
N LEU A 202 11.86 11.85 -9.80
CA LEU A 202 13.28 12.19 -9.61
C LEU A 202 13.94 12.35 -10.99
N GLU A 203 14.27 13.58 -11.37
CA GLU A 203 15.07 13.85 -12.57
C GLU A 203 16.54 13.53 -12.29
N ARG A 204 17.25 12.85 -13.25
CA ARG A 204 18.67 12.45 -13.20
C ARG A 204 19.27 12.44 -14.59
#